data_2e49712ccd2cae7d87539e6fd0e89d22
#
_entry.id   2e49712ccd2cae7d87539e6fd0e89d22
#
_cell.length_a   1.000
_cell.length_b   1.000
_cell.length_c   1.000
_cell.angle_alpha   90.00
_cell.angle_beta   90.00
_cell.angle_gamma   90.00
#
_symmetry.space_group_name_H-M   'P 1'
#
loop_
_entity.id
_entity.type
_entity.pdbx_description
1 polymer ?
#
loop_
_entity_poly.entity_id
_entity_poly.type
_entity_poly.pdbx_seq_one_letter_code
_entity_poly.pdbx_strand_id
1 'polypeptide(L)'
;LTNGRFLDVNDVEEATFSGFVGLSLSESEKLPVGYIVKRGIAGWDINGVRFERKRELEYHELVRLTGRTRDIKETRYWETADGLWVRHQDMTTIAARTEKPAFVKPGMRWIDVSVIAGTLVAYEGNDPVYATLVSVGRDRTSDELPDAKVTKRGEFPVTAKYITALHSDVTSFANRVEIHDAPWVIEMASGQSIHGAFWHDRFGIEHGDGNLQLSPADARWLFHWVTPEVPAGWHGVNTQPSDTAPSDDVVPILPAPSKPLPTIVNIRK
;
A
#
# COMPACT_ATOMS: atom_id res chain seq x y z
N LEU A 1 1.91 -15.77 -28.66
CA LEU A 1 2.59 -16.29 -27.46
C LEU A 1 3.95 -16.89 -27.85
N THR A 2 4.94 -16.77 -27.01
CA THR A 2 6.34 -17.26 -27.25
C THR A 2 6.43 -18.77 -27.41
N ASN A 3 5.42 -19.52 -26.97
CA ASN A 3 5.35 -20.98 -27.12
C ASN A 3 4.64 -21.43 -28.39
N GLY A 4 4.42 -20.55 -29.38
CA GLY A 4 3.75 -20.84 -30.65
C GLY A 4 2.24 -21.04 -30.55
N ARG A 5 1.61 -20.77 -29.42
CA ARG A 5 0.15 -20.79 -29.26
C ARG A 5 -0.43 -19.45 -29.67
N PHE A 6 -1.64 -19.46 -30.21
CA PHE A 6 -2.43 -18.30 -30.57
C PHE A 6 -3.57 -18.14 -29.58
N LEU A 7 -3.93 -16.90 -29.27
CA LEU A 7 -5.15 -16.55 -28.56
C LEU A 7 -6.07 -15.83 -29.53
N ASP A 8 -7.38 -16.03 -29.38
CA ASP A 8 -8.36 -15.20 -30.09
C ASP A 8 -8.24 -13.75 -29.56
N VAL A 9 -8.30 -12.77 -30.45
CA VAL A 9 -8.22 -11.38 -30.10
C VAL A 9 -9.40 -10.94 -29.21
N ASN A 10 -10.54 -11.65 -29.30
CA ASN A 10 -11.70 -11.41 -28.45
C ASN A 10 -11.56 -11.97 -27.03
N ASP A 11 -10.56 -12.82 -26.79
CA ASP A 11 -10.25 -13.38 -25.47
C ASP A 11 -9.22 -12.56 -24.69
N VAL A 12 -8.78 -11.42 -25.26
CA VAL A 12 -7.77 -10.55 -24.64
C VAL A 12 -8.27 -9.10 -24.62
N GLU A 13 -7.96 -8.42 -23.55
CA GLU A 13 -8.18 -7.00 -23.38
C GLU A 13 -6.83 -6.29 -23.22
N GLU A 14 -6.76 -5.05 -23.68
CA GLU A 14 -5.60 -4.21 -23.43
C GLU A 14 -5.51 -3.87 -21.94
N ALA A 15 -4.39 -4.22 -21.31
CA ALA A 15 -4.19 -3.93 -19.89
C ALA A 15 -3.97 -2.42 -19.70
N THR A 16 -4.87 -1.80 -18.95
CA THR A 16 -4.72 -0.40 -18.52
C THR A 16 -4.04 -0.37 -17.15
N PHE A 17 -2.86 0.24 -17.09
CA PHE A 17 -2.16 0.42 -15.82
C PHE A 17 -2.75 1.58 -15.03
N SER A 18 -2.85 1.40 -13.72
CA SER A 18 -3.24 2.50 -12.85
C SER A 18 -2.17 3.59 -12.85
N GLY A 19 -2.58 4.82 -13.14
CA GLY A 19 -1.75 6.01 -12.98
C GLY A 19 -1.72 6.56 -11.54
N PHE A 20 -2.31 5.82 -10.59
CA PHE A 20 -2.37 6.24 -9.19
C PHE A 20 -0.97 6.33 -8.59
N VAL A 21 -0.70 7.45 -7.90
CA VAL A 21 0.52 7.72 -7.14
C VAL A 21 0.14 8.36 -5.81
N GLY A 22 0.75 7.86 -4.75
CA GLY A 22 0.62 8.43 -3.40
C GLY A 22 1.26 9.81 -3.28
N LEU A 23 1.25 10.34 -2.08
CA LEU A 23 1.74 11.67 -1.76
C LEU A 23 3.07 11.61 -1.01
N SER A 24 4.11 12.22 -1.58
CA SER A 24 5.33 12.55 -0.85
C SER A 24 5.06 13.73 0.08
N LEU A 25 5.31 13.53 1.37
CA LEU A 25 5.05 14.54 2.39
C LEU A 25 6.28 15.42 2.61
N SER A 26 6.04 16.70 2.89
CA SER A 26 7.07 17.72 3.07
C SER A 26 6.54 18.85 3.96
N GLU A 27 7.28 19.95 4.07
CA GLU A 27 6.77 21.12 4.77
C GLU A 27 5.52 21.73 4.11
N SER A 28 5.40 21.61 2.79
CA SER A 28 4.26 22.12 2.01
C SER A 28 3.13 21.11 1.83
N GLU A 29 3.42 19.81 1.92
CA GLU A 29 2.45 18.73 1.76
C GLU A 29 2.29 17.95 3.07
N LYS A 30 1.18 18.18 3.76
CA LYS A 30 0.93 17.65 5.11
C LYS A 30 -0.37 16.85 5.18
N LEU A 31 -0.41 15.95 6.15
CA LEU A 31 -1.65 15.27 6.56
C LEU A 31 -2.53 16.20 7.43
N PRO A 32 -3.85 16.08 7.44
CA PRO A 32 -4.61 15.00 6.78
C PRO A 32 -4.90 15.27 5.30
N VAL A 33 -4.99 14.19 4.53
CA VAL A 33 -5.45 14.20 3.14
C VAL A 33 -6.54 13.16 2.93
N GLY A 34 -7.28 13.26 1.83
CA GLY A 34 -8.24 12.27 1.40
C GLY A 34 -7.97 11.83 -0.03
N TYR A 35 -8.26 10.57 -0.35
CA TYR A 35 -8.32 10.06 -1.71
C TYR A 35 -9.75 9.64 -2.03
N ILE A 36 -10.27 10.09 -3.15
CA ILE A 36 -11.62 9.70 -3.61
C ILE A 36 -11.59 8.23 -4.03
N VAL A 37 -12.41 7.40 -3.37
CA VAL A 37 -12.45 5.94 -3.62
C VAL A 37 -13.74 5.47 -4.29
N LYS A 38 -14.53 6.40 -4.79
CA LYS A 38 -15.75 6.13 -5.56
C LYS A 38 -15.79 7.00 -6.81
N ARG A 39 -16.48 6.54 -7.84
CA ARG A 39 -16.70 7.29 -9.08
C ARG A 39 -17.97 8.15 -8.99
N GLY A 40 -18.05 9.24 -9.74
CA GLY A 40 -19.22 10.13 -9.80
C GLY A 40 -19.44 10.95 -8.53
N ILE A 41 -18.38 11.21 -7.77
CA ILE A 41 -18.44 11.99 -6.54
C ILE A 41 -18.39 13.48 -6.83
N ALA A 42 -19.11 14.26 -6.03
CA ALA A 42 -19.11 15.71 -6.11
C ALA A 42 -18.47 16.37 -4.89
N GLY A 43 -17.74 17.45 -5.15
CA GLY A 43 -17.40 18.45 -4.14
C GLY A 43 -18.54 19.46 -4.00
N TRP A 44 -18.91 19.76 -2.76
CA TRP A 44 -20.08 20.56 -2.41
C TRP A 44 -19.67 21.88 -1.76
N ASP A 45 -20.37 22.98 -2.13
CA ASP A 45 -20.46 24.14 -1.27
C ASP A 45 -21.66 23.96 -0.34
N ILE A 46 -21.43 24.04 0.98
CA ILE A 46 -22.46 23.82 1.98
C ILE A 46 -22.62 25.09 2.82
N ASN A 47 -23.71 25.80 2.58
CA ASN A 47 -24.08 27.00 3.35
C ASN A 47 -25.37 26.73 4.14
N GLY A 48 -25.22 26.49 5.42
CA GLY A 48 -26.31 26.07 6.31
C GLY A 48 -26.90 24.73 5.84
N VAL A 49 -28.14 24.75 5.36
CA VAL A 49 -28.89 23.59 4.82
C VAL A 49 -28.87 23.52 3.31
N ARG A 50 -28.28 24.51 2.65
CA ARG A 50 -28.20 24.58 1.19
C ARG A 50 -26.93 23.89 0.72
N PHE A 51 -27.09 22.96 -0.25
CA PHE A 51 -26.03 22.24 -0.92
C PHE A 51 -25.98 22.66 -2.38
N GLU A 52 -24.82 23.08 -2.83
CA GLU A 52 -24.56 23.39 -4.23
C GLU A 52 -23.41 22.53 -4.73
N ARG A 53 -23.69 21.73 -5.79
CA ARG A 53 -22.62 20.94 -6.44
C ARG A 53 -21.69 21.88 -7.20
N LYS A 54 -20.41 21.87 -6.88
CA LYS A 54 -19.41 22.75 -7.52
C LYS A 54 -18.65 22.06 -8.63
N ARG A 55 -18.12 20.88 -8.35
CA ARG A 55 -17.41 20.10 -9.38
C ARG A 55 -17.50 18.60 -9.09
N GLU A 56 -17.19 17.82 -10.11
CA GLU A 56 -16.93 16.39 -9.96
C GLU A 56 -15.51 16.17 -9.47
N LEU A 57 -15.34 15.13 -8.66
CA LEU A 57 -14.07 14.67 -8.12
C LEU A 57 -13.74 13.34 -8.79
N GLU A 58 -12.52 13.24 -9.32
CA GLU A 58 -12.08 12.06 -10.04
C GLU A 58 -11.77 10.89 -9.08
N TYR A 59 -11.90 9.68 -9.56
CA TYR A 59 -11.48 8.49 -8.83
C TYR A 59 -9.97 8.55 -8.57
N HIS A 60 -9.56 8.31 -7.32
CA HIS A 60 -8.20 8.49 -6.80
C HIS A 60 -7.69 9.95 -6.76
N GLU A 61 -8.55 10.93 -6.98
CA GLU A 61 -8.16 12.32 -6.79
C GLU A 61 -7.75 12.56 -5.34
N LEU A 62 -6.60 13.21 -5.17
CA LEU A 62 -6.10 13.68 -3.88
C LEU A 62 -6.82 14.97 -3.48
N VAL A 63 -7.44 14.99 -2.32
CA VAL A 63 -8.00 16.20 -1.70
C VAL A 63 -7.24 16.53 -0.42
N ARG A 64 -6.73 17.75 -0.31
CA ARG A 64 -6.10 18.24 0.92
C ARG A 64 -7.19 18.68 1.88
N LEU A 65 -7.11 18.23 3.13
CA LEU A 65 -8.14 18.47 4.13
C LEU A 65 -7.70 19.53 5.14
N THR A 66 -8.63 20.40 5.53
CA THR A 66 -8.37 21.41 6.56
C THR A 66 -8.38 20.83 7.98
N GLY A 67 -8.86 19.59 8.14
CA GLY A 67 -9.14 18.96 9.43
C GLY A 67 -10.53 19.31 9.99
N ARG A 68 -11.25 20.26 9.39
CA ARG A 68 -12.61 20.59 9.82
C ARG A 68 -13.61 19.60 9.26
N THR A 69 -14.58 19.21 10.12
CA THR A 69 -15.67 18.32 9.76
C THR A 69 -17.01 18.95 10.11
N ARG A 70 -18.06 18.50 9.42
CA ARG A 70 -19.45 18.87 9.70
C ARG A 70 -20.34 17.64 9.58
N ASP A 71 -21.15 17.39 10.58
CA ASP A 71 -22.15 16.34 10.56
C ASP A 71 -23.51 16.94 10.18
N ILE A 72 -24.09 16.46 9.06
CA ILE A 72 -25.38 16.91 8.53
C ILE A 72 -26.22 15.66 8.25
N LYS A 73 -27.36 15.49 8.96
CA LYS A 73 -28.25 14.34 8.80
C LYS A 73 -27.48 13.02 8.77
N GLU A 74 -26.82 12.64 9.82
CA GLU A 74 -26.06 11.38 9.97
C GLU A 74 -24.88 11.19 8.97
N THR A 75 -24.63 12.17 8.12
CA THR A 75 -23.52 12.14 7.15
C THR A 75 -22.44 13.12 7.57
N ARG A 76 -21.21 12.61 7.71
CA ARG A 76 -20.04 13.43 7.98
C ARG A 76 -19.43 13.93 6.68
N TYR A 77 -19.14 15.23 6.66
CA TYR A 77 -18.42 15.90 5.58
C TYR A 77 -17.08 16.42 6.10
N TRP A 78 -16.08 16.35 5.24
CA TRP A 78 -14.77 16.96 5.45
C TRP A 78 -14.62 18.17 4.57
N GLU A 79 -14.03 19.23 5.12
CA GLU A 79 -13.68 20.41 4.35
C GLU A 79 -12.32 20.23 3.69
N THR A 80 -12.27 20.52 2.40
CA THR A 80 -11.05 20.53 1.59
C THR A 80 -10.39 21.90 1.66
N ALA A 81 -9.08 21.97 1.34
CA ALA A 81 -8.32 23.22 1.38
C ALA A 81 -8.81 24.26 0.36
N ASP A 82 -9.48 23.82 -0.72
CA ASP A 82 -10.14 24.68 -1.72
C ASP A 82 -11.57 25.07 -1.32
N GLY A 83 -12.00 24.77 -0.09
CA GLY A 83 -13.27 25.20 0.50
C GLY A 83 -14.48 24.33 0.14
N LEU A 84 -14.27 23.21 -0.53
CA LEU A 84 -15.35 22.27 -0.81
C LEU A 84 -15.59 21.33 0.36
N TRP A 85 -16.73 20.68 0.36
CA TRP A 85 -17.11 19.65 1.32
C TRP A 85 -17.30 18.32 0.61
N VAL A 86 -16.66 17.27 1.13
CA VAL A 86 -16.73 15.91 0.60
C VAL A 86 -17.25 14.97 1.67
N ARG A 87 -18.14 14.06 1.32
CA ARG A 87 -18.66 13.07 2.26
C ARG A 87 -17.55 12.12 2.69
N HIS A 88 -17.47 11.86 3.99
CA HIS A 88 -16.49 10.92 4.55
C HIS A 88 -16.52 9.54 3.88
N GLN A 89 -17.70 9.03 3.60
CA GLN A 89 -17.90 7.71 2.97
C GLN A 89 -17.48 7.61 1.49
N ASP A 90 -17.15 8.72 0.85
CA ASP A 90 -16.78 8.77 -0.57
C ASP A 90 -15.28 8.90 -0.78
N MET A 91 -14.54 9.03 0.31
CA MET A 91 -13.08 9.11 0.31
C MET A 91 -12.46 8.31 1.46
N THR A 92 -11.24 7.90 1.27
CA THR A 92 -10.38 7.37 2.32
C THR A 92 -9.52 8.50 2.87
N THR A 93 -9.61 8.76 4.18
CA THR A 93 -8.84 9.81 4.87
C THR A 93 -7.57 9.22 5.45
N ILE A 94 -6.44 9.86 5.19
CA ILE A 94 -5.15 9.56 5.79
C ILE A 94 -4.77 10.70 6.75
N ALA A 95 -4.57 10.37 8.01
CA ALA A 95 -4.08 11.28 9.03
C ALA A 95 -2.78 10.76 9.66
N ALA A 96 -1.93 11.66 10.11
CA ALA A 96 -0.75 11.27 10.87
C ALA A 96 -1.16 10.57 12.18
N ARG A 97 -0.36 9.62 12.62
CA ARG A 97 -0.56 9.02 13.94
C ARG A 97 -0.32 10.05 15.04
N THR A 98 -1.19 10.06 16.02
CA THR A 98 -1.03 10.88 17.22
C THR A 98 -0.08 10.22 18.23
N GLU A 99 -0.03 8.88 18.22
CA GLU A 99 0.80 8.11 19.14
C GLU A 99 1.81 7.26 18.36
N LYS A 100 3.05 7.39 18.77
CA LYS A 100 4.18 6.61 18.25
C LYS A 100 4.16 5.18 18.82
N PRO A 101 4.31 4.12 18.02
CA PRO A 101 4.53 2.77 18.51
C PRO A 101 5.79 2.67 19.38
N ALA A 102 5.75 1.78 20.39
CA ALA A 102 6.84 1.64 21.37
C ALA A 102 8.18 1.21 20.75
N PHE A 103 8.16 0.50 19.62
CA PHE A 103 9.37 0.03 18.93
C PHE A 103 10.11 1.15 18.18
N VAL A 104 9.47 2.28 17.90
CA VAL A 104 10.04 3.34 17.05
C VAL A 104 11.13 4.10 17.77
N LYS A 105 12.34 4.10 17.18
CA LYS A 105 13.52 4.84 17.64
C LYS A 105 13.74 6.09 16.77
N PRO A 106 14.45 7.11 17.26
CA PRO A 106 14.82 8.28 16.45
C PRO A 106 15.52 7.86 15.15
N GLY A 107 15.10 8.43 14.02
CA GLY A 107 15.64 8.14 12.69
C GLY A 107 15.30 6.76 12.12
N MET A 108 14.50 5.96 12.83
CA MET A 108 14.08 4.65 12.34
C MET A 108 13.03 4.80 11.24
N ARG A 109 13.19 4.06 10.14
CA ARG A 109 12.18 3.93 9.09
C ARG A 109 11.17 2.86 9.48
N TRP A 110 9.90 3.19 9.41
CA TRP A 110 8.81 2.27 9.68
C TRP A 110 7.56 2.63 8.88
N ILE A 111 6.68 1.67 8.71
CA ILE A 111 5.46 1.79 7.91
C ILE A 111 4.27 1.51 8.82
N ASP A 112 3.25 2.36 8.74
CA ASP A 112 1.95 2.15 9.39
C ASP A 112 0.90 1.79 8.33
N VAL A 113 0.27 0.63 8.48
CA VAL A 113 -0.80 0.14 7.61
C VAL A 113 -2.08 0.00 8.40
N SER A 114 -3.14 0.66 7.95
CA SER A 114 -4.50 0.42 8.46
C SER A 114 -5.24 -0.50 7.51
N VAL A 115 -5.56 -1.71 7.98
CA VAL A 115 -6.30 -2.70 7.18
C VAL A 115 -7.72 -2.21 6.88
N ILE A 116 -8.40 -1.62 7.87
CA ILE A 116 -9.77 -1.12 7.67
C ILE A 116 -9.82 0.08 6.73
N ALA A 117 -8.88 1.01 6.88
CA ALA A 117 -8.88 2.21 6.06
C ALA A 117 -8.26 1.97 4.66
N GLY A 118 -7.53 0.88 4.46
CA GLY A 118 -6.80 0.64 3.22
C GLY A 118 -5.71 1.69 2.95
N THR A 119 -4.97 2.09 4.00
CA THR A 119 -3.98 3.16 3.93
C THR A 119 -2.62 2.71 4.41
N LEU A 120 -1.58 3.29 3.80
CA LEU A 120 -0.19 3.09 4.18
C LEU A 120 0.48 4.45 4.36
N VAL A 121 1.18 4.64 5.48
CA VAL A 121 2.01 5.81 5.74
C VAL A 121 3.42 5.37 6.12
N ALA A 122 4.42 5.90 5.43
CA ALA A 122 5.83 5.69 5.76
C ALA A 122 6.33 6.83 6.66
N TYR A 123 7.13 6.48 7.66
CA TYR A 123 7.65 7.39 8.68
C TYR A 123 9.17 7.29 8.84
N GLU A 124 9.82 8.42 9.05
CA GLU A 124 11.18 8.51 9.60
C GLU A 124 11.09 9.05 11.04
N GLY A 125 11.28 8.17 12.02
CA GLY A 125 11.00 8.50 13.41
C GLY A 125 9.53 8.84 13.63
N ASN A 126 9.24 10.12 13.89
CA ASN A 126 7.86 10.62 14.08
C ASN A 126 7.28 11.29 12.81
N ASP A 127 8.13 11.57 11.83
CA ASP A 127 7.76 12.38 10.69
C ASP A 127 7.20 11.50 9.57
N PRO A 128 5.95 11.70 9.14
CA PRO A 128 5.42 11.01 7.99
C PRO A 128 6.07 11.59 6.72
N VAL A 129 6.59 10.69 5.87
CA VAL A 129 7.32 11.07 4.64
C VAL A 129 6.59 10.68 3.36
N TYR A 130 5.69 9.69 3.45
CA TYR A 130 4.88 9.24 2.32
C TYR A 130 3.54 8.70 2.77
N ALA A 131 2.48 8.94 2.00
CA ALA A 131 1.14 8.45 2.29
C ALA A 131 0.45 7.96 1.02
N THR A 132 -0.14 6.77 1.07
CA THR A 132 -0.82 6.17 -0.09
C THR A 132 -1.97 5.25 0.31
N LEU A 133 -2.74 4.85 -0.69
CA LEU A 133 -3.73 3.79 -0.58
C LEU A 133 -3.07 2.43 -0.76
N VAL A 134 -3.56 1.43 -0.05
CA VAL A 134 -3.11 0.05 -0.15
C VAL A 134 -4.31 -0.88 -0.22
N SER A 135 -4.28 -1.84 -1.14
CA SER A 135 -5.22 -2.95 -1.10
C SER A 135 -4.73 -3.99 -0.11
N VAL A 136 -5.62 -4.45 0.70
CA VAL A 136 -5.37 -5.41 1.78
C VAL A 136 -6.20 -6.66 1.55
N GLY A 137 -5.81 -7.78 2.13
CA GLY A 137 -6.67 -8.94 2.26
C GLY A 137 -7.79 -8.68 3.28
N ARG A 138 -8.66 -9.65 3.43
CA ARG A 138 -9.80 -9.54 4.34
C ARG A 138 -9.38 -9.32 5.78
N ASP A 139 -10.16 -8.52 6.47
CA ASP A 139 -10.14 -8.52 7.94
C ASP A 139 -10.82 -9.80 8.43
N ARG A 140 -10.19 -10.53 9.33
CA ARG A 140 -10.74 -11.78 9.88
C ARG A 140 -12.00 -11.48 10.68
N THR A 141 -13.15 -11.65 10.03
CA THR A 141 -14.47 -11.49 10.66
C THR A 141 -15.15 -12.84 10.95
N SER A 142 -14.63 -13.95 10.38
CA SER A 142 -15.14 -15.29 10.63
C SER A 142 -14.04 -16.35 10.52
N ASP A 143 -14.17 -17.43 11.25
CA ASP A 143 -13.23 -18.57 11.20
C ASP A 143 -13.35 -19.41 9.91
N GLU A 144 -14.26 -19.05 9.02
CA GLU A 144 -14.54 -19.77 7.76
C GLU A 144 -13.63 -19.36 6.59
N LEU A 145 -12.84 -18.30 6.75
CA LEU A 145 -11.95 -17.81 5.68
C LEU A 145 -10.59 -18.49 5.75
N PRO A 146 -10.04 -18.94 4.60
CA PRO A 146 -8.67 -19.40 4.53
C PRO A 146 -7.71 -18.33 5.05
N ASP A 147 -6.75 -18.70 5.90
CA ASP A 147 -5.73 -17.78 6.45
C ASP A 147 -4.95 -17.03 5.35
N ALA A 148 -4.85 -17.62 4.15
CA ALA A 148 -4.21 -17.00 2.99
C ALA A 148 -4.88 -15.70 2.50
N LYS A 149 -6.16 -15.46 2.84
CA LYS A 149 -6.90 -14.25 2.44
C LYS A 149 -6.91 -13.15 3.49
N VAL A 150 -6.29 -13.38 4.62
CA VAL A 150 -6.29 -12.45 5.77
C VAL A 150 -4.96 -11.71 5.83
N THR A 151 -5.00 -10.39 5.85
CA THR A 151 -3.81 -9.60 6.19
C THR A 151 -3.54 -9.73 7.68
N LYS A 152 -2.39 -10.33 8.03
CA LYS A 152 -1.97 -10.51 9.43
C LYS A 152 -1.64 -9.17 10.05
N ARG A 153 -2.11 -8.96 11.28
CA ARG A 153 -1.81 -7.77 12.07
C ARG A 153 -0.61 -8.02 12.97
N GLY A 154 0.16 -6.98 13.23
CA GLY A 154 1.34 -7.03 14.09
C GLY A 154 2.46 -6.13 13.59
N GLU A 155 3.62 -6.30 14.18
CA GLU A 155 4.85 -5.59 13.87
C GLU A 155 5.82 -6.56 13.21
N PHE A 156 6.09 -6.35 11.94
CA PHE A 156 6.87 -7.29 11.14
C PHE A 156 8.09 -6.61 10.52
N PRO A 157 9.30 -7.06 10.82
CA PRO A 157 10.49 -6.60 10.12
C PRO A 157 10.46 -7.04 8.64
N VAL A 158 10.97 -6.17 7.77
CA VAL A 158 11.29 -6.52 6.38
C VAL A 158 12.44 -7.52 6.38
N THR A 159 12.25 -8.64 5.70
CA THR A 159 13.21 -9.76 5.68
C THR A 159 13.88 -9.94 4.32
N ALA A 160 13.18 -9.64 3.25
CA ALA A 160 13.72 -9.73 1.90
C ALA A 160 13.12 -8.69 0.97
N LYS A 161 13.80 -8.42 -0.13
CA LYS A 161 13.31 -7.55 -1.21
C LYS A 161 13.75 -8.11 -2.55
N TYR A 162 12.86 -8.06 -3.55
CA TYR A 162 13.14 -8.50 -4.92
C TYR A 162 12.55 -7.49 -5.90
N ILE A 163 13.30 -7.19 -6.98
CA ILE A 163 12.81 -6.30 -8.04
C ILE A 163 11.54 -6.87 -8.65
N THR A 164 11.50 -8.18 -8.86
CA THR A 164 10.30 -8.94 -9.25
C THR A 164 10.28 -10.30 -8.54
N ALA A 165 9.10 -10.84 -8.33
CA ALA A 165 8.92 -12.20 -7.83
C ALA A 165 7.61 -12.80 -8.36
N LEU A 166 7.51 -14.13 -8.29
CA LEU A 166 6.25 -14.83 -8.55
C LEU A 166 5.26 -14.50 -7.44
N HIS A 167 4.09 -14.00 -7.82
CA HIS A 167 2.97 -13.81 -6.92
C HIS A 167 1.85 -14.80 -7.26
N SER A 168 1.35 -15.49 -6.26
CA SER A 168 0.21 -16.39 -6.39
C SER A 168 -1.00 -15.79 -5.69
N ASP A 169 -1.99 -15.34 -6.46
CA ASP A 169 -3.27 -14.90 -5.90
C ASP A 169 -4.25 -16.08 -5.84
N VAL A 170 -4.69 -16.42 -4.65
CA VAL A 170 -5.69 -17.48 -4.44
C VAL A 170 -7.07 -16.85 -4.44
N THR A 171 -7.62 -16.63 -5.63
CA THR A 171 -8.97 -16.03 -5.79
C THR A 171 -10.09 -16.99 -5.33
N SER A 172 -9.86 -18.32 -5.44
CA SER A 172 -10.73 -19.36 -4.90
C SER A 172 -9.96 -20.69 -4.82
N PHE A 173 -10.52 -21.69 -4.12
CA PHE A 173 -9.96 -23.05 -4.10
C PHE A 173 -9.79 -23.68 -5.49
N ALA A 174 -10.54 -23.21 -6.48
CA ALA A 174 -10.54 -23.73 -7.85
C ALA A 174 -9.67 -22.92 -8.82
N ASN A 175 -9.37 -21.65 -8.52
CA ASN A 175 -8.69 -20.74 -9.43
C ASN A 175 -7.51 -20.06 -8.71
N ARG A 176 -6.34 -20.68 -8.85
CA ARG A 176 -5.08 -20.06 -8.49
C ARG A 176 -4.60 -19.25 -9.69
N VAL A 177 -4.51 -17.96 -9.53
CA VAL A 177 -3.88 -17.07 -10.52
C VAL A 177 -2.43 -16.88 -10.13
N GLU A 178 -1.52 -17.23 -11.02
CA GLU A 178 -0.09 -16.95 -10.86
C GLU A 178 0.28 -15.72 -11.69
N ILE A 179 0.77 -14.71 -11.02
CA ILE A 179 1.26 -13.49 -11.66
C ILE A 179 2.78 -13.55 -11.63
N HIS A 180 3.35 -13.77 -12.80
CA HIS A 180 4.79 -13.73 -12.96
C HIS A 180 5.26 -12.27 -12.92
N ASP A 181 6.45 -12.06 -12.36
CA ASP A 181 7.10 -10.75 -12.31
C ASP A 181 6.29 -9.65 -11.60
N ALA A 182 5.59 -9.98 -10.49
CA ALA A 182 5.03 -8.96 -9.62
C ALA A 182 6.16 -8.01 -9.16
N PRO A 183 6.06 -6.68 -9.42
CA PRO A 183 7.19 -5.79 -9.23
C PRO A 183 7.33 -5.30 -7.79
N TRP A 184 8.59 -4.99 -7.41
CA TRP A 184 8.94 -4.28 -6.19
C TRP A 184 8.47 -4.98 -4.91
N VAL A 185 8.79 -6.26 -4.81
CA VAL A 185 8.36 -7.13 -3.72
C VAL A 185 9.20 -6.87 -2.46
N ILE A 186 8.52 -6.68 -1.35
CA ILE A 186 9.07 -6.47 0.00
C ILE A 186 8.47 -7.55 0.89
N GLU A 187 9.24 -8.53 1.29
CA GLU A 187 8.79 -9.62 2.17
C GLU A 187 8.92 -9.23 3.63
N MET A 188 7.97 -9.68 4.43
CA MET A 188 7.90 -9.44 5.87
C MET A 188 8.04 -10.76 6.64
N ALA A 189 8.47 -10.67 7.90
CA ALA A 189 8.58 -11.83 8.78
C ALA A 189 7.26 -12.56 9.05
N SER A 190 6.12 -11.95 8.71
CA SER A 190 4.79 -12.59 8.72
C SER A 190 4.62 -13.68 7.66
N GLY A 191 5.52 -13.75 6.67
CA GLY A 191 5.39 -14.54 5.45
C GLY A 191 4.50 -13.90 4.39
N GLN A 192 4.04 -12.66 4.60
CA GLN A 192 3.30 -11.86 3.63
C GLN A 192 4.23 -10.81 3.02
N SER A 193 3.82 -10.25 1.88
CA SER A 193 4.59 -9.25 1.15
C SER A 193 3.82 -7.95 0.91
N ILE A 194 4.57 -6.89 0.61
CA ILE A 194 4.09 -5.68 -0.05
C ILE A 194 4.64 -5.71 -1.46
N HIS A 195 3.81 -5.47 -2.48
CA HIS A 195 4.25 -5.48 -3.87
C HIS A 195 3.40 -4.56 -4.75
N GLY A 196 3.91 -4.25 -5.94
CA GLY A 196 3.16 -3.51 -6.95
C GLY A 196 2.15 -4.42 -7.67
N ALA A 197 0.91 -3.96 -7.79
CA ALA A 197 -0.13 -4.62 -8.54
C ALA A 197 -0.45 -3.81 -9.80
N PHE A 198 -0.04 -4.33 -10.97
CA PHE A 198 -0.33 -3.69 -12.26
C PHE A 198 -1.65 -4.20 -12.89
N TRP A 199 -2.26 -5.23 -12.32
CA TRP A 199 -3.45 -5.92 -12.84
C TRP A 199 -4.77 -5.38 -12.32
N HIS A 200 -4.77 -4.37 -11.45
CA HIS A 200 -5.97 -3.69 -10.98
C HIS A 200 -5.67 -2.25 -10.53
N ASP A 201 -6.75 -1.46 -10.34
CA ASP A 201 -6.71 -0.09 -9.83
C ASP A 201 -7.45 0.09 -8.49
N ARG A 202 -7.72 -1.00 -7.77
CA ARG A 202 -8.58 -1.02 -6.58
C ARG A 202 -7.80 -0.72 -5.29
N PHE A 203 -6.99 0.34 -5.28
CA PHE A 203 -6.24 0.72 -4.07
C PHE A 203 -7.14 1.41 -3.05
N GLY A 204 -6.90 1.15 -1.76
CA GLY A 204 -7.68 1.69 -0.66
C GLY A 204 -8.91 0.88 -0.26
N ILE A 205 -9.08 -0.29 -0.84
CA ILE A 205 -10.18 -1.21 -0.51
C ILE A 205 -9.67 -2.64 -0.33
N GLU A 206 -10.49 -3.47 0.28
CA GLU A 206 -10.23 -4.90 0.41
C GLU A 206 -10.16 -5.55 -0.98
N HIS A 207 -9.00 -6.07 -1.34
CA HIS A 207 -8.77 -6.78 -2.60
C HIS A 207 -7.49 -7.61 -2.51
N GLY A 208 -7.57 -8.91 -2.78
CA GLY A 208 -6.41 -9.81 -2.82
C GLY A 208 -6.40 -10.91 -1.77
N ASP A 209 -5.21 -11.45 -1.55
CA ASP A 209 -4.93 -12.71 -0.85
C ASP A 209 -4.25 -12.54 0.52
N GLY A 210 -4.40 -11.40 1.13
CA GLY A 210 -3.76 -11.09 2.42
C GLY A 210 -2.43 -10.35 2.30
N ASN A 211 -1.78 -10.34 1.13
CA ASN A 211 -0.65 -9.45 0.86
C ASN A 211 -1.11 -7.98 0.76
N LEU A 212 -0.17 -7.08 0.83
CA LEU A 212 -0.38 -5.64 0.69
C LEU A 212 -0.05 -5.22 -0.75
N GLN A 213 -1.06 -4.77 -1.49
CA GLN A 213 -0.90 -4.41 -2.90
C GLN A 213 -0.94 -2.89 -3.07
N LEU A 214 0.08 -2.35 -3.70
CA LEU A 214 0.26 -0.94 -4.02
C LEU A 214 0.20 -0.70 -5.53
N SER A 215 0.02 0.54 -5.94
CA SER A 215 0.33 0.90 -7.33
C SER A 215 1.79 0.58 -7.64
N PRO A 216 2.15 0.25 -8.87
CA PRO A 216 3.55 0.00 -9.23
C PRO A 216 4.49 1.18 -8.92
N ALA A 217 3.99 2.41 -9.01
CA ALA A 217 4.75 3.62 -8.67
C ALA A 217 5.03 3.71 -7.15
N ASP A 218 4.02 3.46 -6.33
CA ASP A 218 4.14 3.50 -4.87
C ASP A 218 4.99 2.36 -4.35
N ALA A 219 4.82 1.15 -4.90
CA ALA A 219 5.62 0.00 -4.56
C ALA A 219 7.11 0.24 -4.90
N ARG A 220 7.40 0.87 -6.06
CA ARG A 220 8.75 1.26 -6.43
C ARG A 220 9.35 2.26 -5.44
N TRP A 221 8.59 3.31 -5.10
CA TRP A 221 9.03 4.30 -4.13
C TRP A 221 9.39 3.62 -2.79
N LEU A 222 8.46 2.82 -2.28
CA LEU A 222 8.61 2.12 -1.01
C LEU A 222 9.79 1.14 -1.03
N PHE A 223 9.96 0.38 -2.12
CA PHE A 223 11.05 -0.56 -2.30
C PHE A 223 12.43 0.12 -2.18
N HIS A 224 12.60 1.29 -2.77
CA HIS A 224 13.86 2.03 -2.67
C HIS A 224 14.03 2.71 -1.30
N TRP A 225 12.95 3.00 -0.62
CA TRP A 225 13.02 3.67 0.68
C TRP A 225 13.22 2.70 1.86
N VAL A 226 12.66 1.49 1.85
CA VAL A 226 12.81 0.53 2.96
C VAL A 226 14.19 -0.11 3.01
N THR A 227 14.63 -0.46 4.23
CA THR A 227 15.85 -1.24 4.47
C THR A 227 15.53 -2.73 4.68
N PRO A 228 16.43 -3.64 4.25
CA PRO A 228 17.76 -3.41 3.66
C PRO A 228 17.73 -2.87 2.25
N GLU A 229 18.77 -2.15 1.84
CA GLU A 229 18.94 -1.71 0.46
C GLU A 229 19.35 -2.88 -0.43
N VAL A 230 18.84 -2.91 -1.67
CA VAL A 230 19.29 -3.85 -2.70
C VAL A 230 20.49 -3.24 -3.41
N PRO A 231 21.66 -3.89 -3.40
CA PRO A 231 22.84 -3.37 -4.07
C PRO A 231 22.61 -3.17 -5.58
N ALA A 232 23.27 -2.17 -6.16
CA ALA A 232 23.17 -1.89 -7.59
C ALA A 232 23.54 -3.12 -8.42
N GLY A 233 22.72 -3.46 -9.40
CA GLY A 233 22.89 -4.62 -10.26
C GLY A 233 22.40 -5.96 -9.66
N TRP A 234 21.92 -5.96 -8.43
CA TRP A 234 21.33 -7.15 -7.82
C TRP A 234 19.81 -7.18 -8.04
N HIS A 235 19.28 -8.40 -8.17
CA HIS A 235 17.83 -8.61 -8.30
C HIS A 235 17.12 -8.48 -6.95
N GLY A 236 17.76 -8.81 -5.83
CA GLY A 236 17.17 -8.76 -4.52
C GLY A 236 18.16 -8.93 -3.38
N VAL A 237 17.65 -8.90 -2.17
CA VAL A 237 18.39 -9.12 -0.92
C VAL A 237 17.52 -9.91 0.05
N ASN A 238 18.11 -10.88 0.77
CA ASN A 238 17.45 -11.61 1.83
C ASN A 238 18.34 -11.54 3.09
N THR A 239 17.75 -11.19 4.22
CA THR A 239 18.45 -11.06 5.51
C THR A 239 18.26 -12.26 6.42
N GLN A 240 17.39 -13.19 6.03
CA GLN A 240 17.21 -14.44 6.80
C GLN A 240 18.39 -15.36 6.59
N PRO A 241 18.82 -16.09 7.62
CA PRO A 241 19.81 -17.16 7.45
C PRO A 241 19.31 -18.15 6.40
N SER A 242 20.15 -18.50 5.45
CA SER A 242 19.87 -19.61 4.55
C SER A 242 20.01 -20.93 5.33
N ASP A 243 18.99 -21.74 5.36
CA ASP A 243 19.05 -23.10 5.94
C ASP A 243 19.89 -24.04 5.05
N THR A 244 20.26 -23.62 3.85
CA THR A 244 21.20 -24.32 2.98
C THR A 244 22.61 -23.87 3.30
N ALA A 245 23.43 -24.79 3.82
CA ALA A 245 24.87 -24.54 3.92
C ALA A 245 25.41 -24.02 2.58
N PRO A 246 26.23 -22.95 2.57
CA PRO A 246 26.84 -22.49 1.33
C PRO A 246 27.60 -23.66 0.71
N SER A 247 27.38 -23.94 -0.56
CA SER A 247 28.24 -24.83 -1.32
C SER A 247 29.66 -24.24 -1.32
N ASP A 248 30.70 -25.06 -1.27
CA ASP A 248 32.09 -24.66 -1.15
C ASP A 248 32.59 -23.67 -2.23
N ASP A 249 31.75 -23.33 -3.22
CA ASP A 249 32.02 -22.40 -4.32
C ASP A 249 31.54 -20.96 -4.08
N VAL A 250 30.99 -20.64 -2.89
CA VAL A 250 30.52 -19.29 -2.61
C VAL A 250 31.67 -18.46 -2.07
N VAL A 251 32.12 -17.49 -2.86
CA VAL A 251 33.07 -16.45 -2.42
C VAL A 251 32.56 -15.81 -1.11
N PRO A 252 33.35 -15.76 -0.04
CA PRO A 252 32.92 -15.19 1.22
C PRO A 252 32.54 -13.75 1.02
N ILE A 253 31.25 -13.44 1.27
CA ILE A 253 30.75 -12.07 1.28
C ILE A 253 31.43 -11.39 2.47
N LEU A 254 32.19 -10.33 2.19
CA LEU A 254 32.79 -9.47 3.21
C LEU A 254 31.76 -9.08 4.26
N PRO A 255 32.13 -9.03 5.54
CA PRO A 255 31.19 -8.61 6.60
C PRO A 255 30.63 -7.24 6.24
N ALA A 256 29.31 -7.18 6.07
CA ALA A 256 28.63 -5.95 5.77
C ALA A 256 28.92 -4.91 6.87
N PRO A 257 29.17 -3.64 6.51
CA PRO A 257 29.20 -2.55 7.48
C PRO A 257 27.90 -2.61 8.29
N SER A 258 27.96 -2.22 9.56
CA SER A 258 26.87 -2.32 10.55
C SER A 258 25.49 -2.31 9.89
N LYS A 259 24.81 -3.47 9.86
CA LYS A 259 23.55 -3.63 9.13
C LYS A 259 22.56 -2.58 9.64
N PRO A 260 22.03 -1.72 8.78
CA PRO A 260 20.97 -0.80 9.19
C PRO A 260 19.82 -1.65 9.77
N LEU A 261 19.16 -1.13 10.82
CA LEU A 261 17.99 -1.79 11.38
C LEU A 261 16.96 -2.01 10.27
N PRO A 262 16.35 -3.20 10.17
CA PRO A 262 15.32 -3.44 9.18
C PRO A 262 14.14 -2.49 9.39
N THR A 263 13.52 -2.05 8.31
CA THR A 263 12.25 -1.33 8.40
C THR A 263 11.19 -2.24 9.02
N ILE A 264 10.42 -1.72 9.97
CA ILE A 264 9.30 -2.43 10.58
C ILE A 264 8.00 -1.99 9.91
N VAL A 265 7.19 -2.96 9.53
CA VAL A 265 5.82 -2.76 9.05
C VAL A 265 4.86 -3.04 10.21
N ASN A 266 4.17 -2.01 10.67
CA ASN A 266 3.14 -2.07 11.68
C ASN A 266 1.78 -2.17 11.01
N ILE A 267 1.12 -3.32 11.08
CA ILE A 267 -0.18 -3.58 10.48
C ILE A 267 -1.21 -3.63 11.60
N ARG A 268 -2.16 -2.73 11.55
CA ARG A 268 -3.21 -2.56 12.55
C ARG A 268 -4.62 -2.60 11.94
N LYS A 269 -5.58 -2.63 12.85
CA LYS A 269 -7.00 -2.53 12.51
C LYS A 269 -7.33 -1.23 11.77
#